data_17f4a7357035478fe9924d0a22c11445
#
_entry.id   17f4a7357035478fe9924d0a22c11445
#
_cell.length_a   1.000
_cell.length_b   1.000
_cell.length_c   1.000
_cell.angle_alpha   90.00
_cell.angle_beta   90.00
_cell.angle_gamma   90.00
#
_symmetry.space_group_name_H-M   'P 1'
#
loop_
_entity.id
_entity.type
_entity.pdbx_description
1 polymer ?
#
loop_
_entity_poly.entity_id
_entity_poly.type
_entity_poly.pdbx_seq_one_letter_code
_entity_poly.pdbx_strand_id
1 'polypeptide(L)'
;DTFSRAGSCCQIGENCHISAGSGIGGVLEPAQALPTVIEDNVFVGAMSEVVEGVIVEKGSVLSMGCYIGQSTKIINRSSGEIAKGRIPPYSVVVPGTYKDLYAVHIIKTVDEKTRSKTSINDLLRE
;
A
#
# COMPACT_ATOMS: atom_id res chain seq x y z
N ASP A 1 -6.41 3.10 -11.97
CA ASP A 1 -5.79 3.77 -13.09
C ASP A 1 -5.29 2.74 -14.12
N THR A 2 -4.62 3.19 -15.16
CA THR A 2 -4.23 2.37 -16.31
C THR A 2 -3.44 1.12 -15.91
N PHE A 3 -3.89 -0.04 -16.39
CA PHE A 3 -3.29 -1.34 -16.10
C PHE A 3 -3.21 -1.72 -14.61
N SER A 4 -3.98 -1.05 -13.75
CA SER A 4 -4.10 -1.51 -12.37
C SER A 4 -4.93 -2.80 -12.32
N ARG A 5 -4.67 -3.62 -11.30
CA ARG A 5 -5.28 -4.95 -11.18
C ARG A 5 -5.80 -5.16 -9.77
N ALA A 6 -6.95 -5.81 -9.68
CA ALA A 6 -7.51 -6.26 -8.40
C ALA A 6 -7.72 -7.76 -8.50
N GLY A 7 -6.99 -8.51 -7.70
CA GLY A 7 -7.04 -9.97 -7.70
C GLY A 7 -8.26 -10.54 -7.00
N SER A 8 -8.41 -11.87 -7.08
CA SER A 8 -9.56 -12.56 -6.51
C SER A 8 -9.72 -12.31 -5.02
N CYS A 9 -10.93 -11.99 -4.59
CA CYS A 9 -11.32 -11.80 -3.19
C CYS A 9 -10.60 -10.64 -2.46
N CYS A 10 -9.78 -9.83 -3.14
CA CYS A 10 -9.20 -8.68 -2.48
C CYS A 10 -10.31 -7.70 -2.07
N GLN A 11 -10.07 -6.98 -0.97
CA GLN A 11 -11.03 -6.03 -0.43
C GLN A 11 -10.46 -4.64 -0.54
N ILE A 12 -11.12 -3.75 -1.27
CA ILE A 12 -10.69 -2.37 -1.46
C ILE A 12 -11.80 -1.46 -0.96
N GLY A 13 -11.47 -0.58 -0.03
CA GLY A 13 -12.42 0.34 0.59
C GLY A 13 -12.79 1.52 -0.29
N GLU A 14 -13.43 2.52 0.34
CA GLU A 14 -13.91 3.71 -0.35
C GLU A 14 -12.79 4.71 -0.61
N ASN A 15 -12.93 5.46 -1.70
CA ASN A 15 -12.06 6.59 -2.05
C ASN A 15 -10.58 6.23 -2.13
N CYS A 16 -10.28 5.01 -2.54
CA CYS A 16 -8.91 4.58 -2.78
C CYS A 16 -8.46 4.98 -4.17
N HIS A 17 -7.17 5.24 -4.31
CA HIS A 17 -6.54 5.41 -5.61
C HIS A 17 -5.54 4.30 -5.84
N ILE A 18 -5.76 3.51 -6.87
CA ILE A 18 -4.84 2.44 -7.30
C ILE A 18 -4.16 2.95 -8.56
N SER A 19 -2.93 3.39 -8.42
CA SER A 19 -2.18 4.05 -9.50
C SER A 19 -1.81 3.09 -10.62
N ALA A 20 -1.35 3.65 -11.72
CA ALA A 20 -1.06 2.91 -12.93
C ALA A 20 -0.11 1.73 -12.68
N GLY A 21 -0.44 0.59 -13.23
CA GLY A 21 0.37 -0.61 -13.15
C GLY A 21 0.41 -1.30 -11.78
N SER A 22 -0.31 -0.75 -10.79
CA SER A 22 -0.33 -1.35 -9.45
C SER A 22 -1.24 -2.57 -9.39
N GLY A 23 -0.93 -3.50 -8.49
CA GLY A 23 -1.71 -4.71 -8.31
C GLY A 23 -2.05 -4.97 -6.85
N ILE A 24 -3.28 -5.42 -6.62
CA ILE A 24 -3.71 -5.93 -5.33
C ILE A 24 -3.91 -7.42 -5.52
N GLY A 25 -3.12 -8.23 -4.79
CA GLY A 25 -3.09 -9.66 -5.01
C GLY A 25 -4.37 -10.39 -4.63
N GLY A 26 -4.61 -11.51 -5.30
CA GLY A 26 -5.71 -12.39 -4.99
C GLY A 26 -5.35 -13.43 -3.94
N VAL A 27 -6.28 -14.36 -3.70
CA VAL A 27 -6.10 -15.44 -2.71
C VAL A 27 -5.56 -16.74 -3.33
N LEU A 28 -5.37 -16.77 -4.63
CA LEU A 28 -4.78 -17.91 -5.35
C LEU A 28 -3.40 -17.55 -5.88
N GLU A 29 -2.51 -18.51 -5.95
CA GLU A 29 -1.18 -18.41 -6.57
C GLU A 29 -0.27 -17.32 -5.95
N PRO A 30 0.21 -17.50 -4.71
CA PRO A 30 -0.03 -18.64 -3.83
C PRO A 30 -1.38 -18.55 -3.10
N ALA A 31 -1.91 -19.69 -2.69
CA ALA A 31 -3.16 -19.72 -1.97
C ALA A 31 -3.01 -19.03 -0.61
N GLN A 32 -3.95 -18.16 -0.28
CA GLN A 32 -3.98 -17.40 0.95
C GLN A 32 -5.25 -17.69 1.73
N ALA A 33 -5.13 -17.79 3.05
CA ALA A 33 -6.29 -17.99 3.93
C ALA A 33 -7.12 -16.72 4.09
N LEU A 34 -6.48 -15.54 3.99
CA LEU A 34 -7.12 -14.25 4.19
C LEU A 34 -6.90 -13.36 2.97
N PRO A 35 -7.88 -12.52 2.62
CA PRO A 35 -7.73 -11.62 1.49
C PRO A 35 -6.77 -10.48 1.79
N THR A 36 -6.16 -9.93 0.73
CA THR A 36 -5.45 -8.66 0.82
C THR A 36 -6.48 -7.55 0.99
N VAL A 37 -6.23 -6.64 1.91
CA VAL A 37 -7.18 -5.57 2.26
C VAL A 37 -6.52 -4.20 2.11
N ILE A 38 -7.16 -3.34 1.35
CA ILE A 38 -6.83 -1.92 1.23
C ILE A 38 -8.01 -1.17 1.86
N GLU A 39 -7.77 -0.54 3.00
CA GLU A 39 -8.85 0.18 3.70
C GLU A 39 -9.14 1.53 3.05
N ASP A 40 -10.11 2.27 3.61
CA ASP A 40 -10.59 3.51 3.02
C ASP A 40 -9.51 4.58 2.88
N ASN A 41 -9.62 5.40 1.85
CA ASN A 41 -8.77 6.58 1.62
C ASN A 41 -7.28 6.26 1.48
N VAL A 42 -6.96 5.06 1.03
CA VAL A 42 -5.57 4.66 0.77
C VAL A 42 -5.16 5.07 -0.65
N PHE A 43 -3.96 5.60 -0.75
CA PHE A 43 -3.33 5.90 -2.04
C PHE A 43 -2.20 4.89 -2.29
N VAL A 44 -2.33 4.12 -3.37
CA VAL A 44 -1.30 3.16 -3.79
C VAL A 44 -0.55 3.74 -4.98
N GLY A 45 0.71 4.03 -4.79
CA GLY A 45 1.56 4.62 -5.83
C GLY A 45 1.78 3.69 -7.02
N ALA A 46 2.16 4.27 -8.15
CA ALA A 46 2.33 3.53 -9.40
C ALA A 46 3.28 2.33 -9.26
N MET A 47 2.99 1.27 -9.96
CA MET A 47 3.80 0.04 -10.01
C MET A 47 4.01 -0.62 -8.66
N SER A 48 3.14 -0.37 -7.69
CA SER A 48 3.19 -1.06 -6.40
C SER A 48 2.43 -2.38 -6.44
N GLU A 49 2.82 -3.31 -5.58
CA GLU A 49 2.13 -4.59 -5.40
C GLU A 49 1.87 -4.82 -3.92
N VAL A 50 0.62 -5.07 -3.57
CA VAL A 50 0.23 -5.46 -2.22
C VAL A 50 -0.43 -6.81 -2.32
N VAL A 51 0.17 -7.82 -1.72
CA VAL A 51 -0.21 -9.22 -1.96
C VAL A 51 -0.21 -10.02 -0.66
N GLU A 52 -0.59 -11.28 -0.75
CA GLU A 52 -0.47 -12.28 0.31
C GLU A 52 -1.21 -11.93 1.61
N GLY A 53 -2.39 -11.31 1.49
CA GLY A 53 -3.21 -11.01 2.66
C GLY A 53 -2.71 -9.84 3.52
N VAL A 54 -1.81 -9.03 2.99
CA VAL A 54 -1.36 -7.82 3.67
C VAL A 54 -2.52 -6.85 3.82
N ILE A 55 -2.59 -6.17 4.96
CA ILE A 55 -3.60 -5.16 5.24
C ILE A 55 -2.94 -3.79 5.25
N VAL A 56 -3.44 -2.90 4.40
CA VAL A 56 -3.03 -1.49 4.39
C VAL A 56 -4.16 -0.70 5.03
N GLU A 57 -3.91 -0.15 6.21
CA GLU A 57 -4.95 0.53 6.96
C GLU A 57 -5.23 1.94 6.43
N LYS A 58 -6.41 2.43 6.79
CA LYS A 58 -7.02 3.66 6.25
C LYS A 58 -6.05 4.83 6.18
N GLY A 59 -6.23 5.64 5.14
CA GLY A 59 -5.53 6.90 4.98
C GLY A 59 -4.04 6.80 4.66
N SER A 60 -3.50 5.59 4.53
CA SER A 60 -2.08 5.40 4.25
C SER A 60 -1.74 5.74 2.79
N VAL A 61 -0.50 6.11 2.56
CA VAL A 61 0.04 6.43 1.25
C VAL A 61 1.25 5.56 1.00
N LEU A 62 1.18 4.75 -0.04
CA LEU A 62 2.32 3.98 -0.53
C LEU A 62 2.91 4.74 -1.72
N SER A 63 4.18 5.09 -1.65
CA SER A 63 4.85 5.69 -2.81
C SER A 63 5.03 4.64 -3.91
N MET A 64 5.40 5.09 -5.10
CA MET A 64 5.58 4.17 -6.24
C MET A 64 6.62 3.09 -5.93
N GLY A 65 6.38 1.89 -6.46
CA GLY A 65 7.33 0.79 -6.35
C GLY A 65 7.38 0.10 -4.99
N CYS A 66 6.31 0.16 -4.19
CA CYS A 66 6.24 -0.59 -2.94
C CYS A 66 5.74 -2.01 -3.22
N TYR A 67 6.54 -3.01 -2.89
CA TYR A 67 6.22 -4.43 -3.09
C TYR A 67 6.05 -5.09 -1.72
N ILE A 68 4.81 -5.30 -1.29
CA ILE A 68 4.53 -5.72 0.07
C ILE A 68 3.80 -7.07 0.09
N GLY A 69 4.51 -8.09 0.53
CA GLY A 69 3.98 -9.41 0.83
C GLY A 69 4.10 -9.72 2.32
N GLN A 70 3.73 -10.91 2.73
CA GLN A 70 3.74 -11.30 4.15
C GLN A 70 5.14 -11.32 4.76
N SER A 71 6.16 -11.57 3.97
CA SER A 71 7.54 -11.61 4.46
C SER A 71 8.29 -10.29 4.32
N THR A 72 7.70 -9.29 3.68
CA THR A 72 8.33 -7.98 3.51
C THR A 72 8.44 -7.27 4.85
N LYS A 73 9.64 -6.87 5.22
CA LYS A 73 9.85 -6.11 6.46
C LYS A 73 9.37 -4.68 6.28
N ILE A 74 8.65 -4.22 7.29
CA ILE A 74 8.09 -2.87 7.35
C ILE A 74 8.76 -2.19 8.53
N ILE A 75 9.66 -1.26 8.25
CA ILE A 75 10.45 -0.58 9.27
C ILE A 75 9.81 0.76 9.60
N ASN A 76 9.46 0.98 10.86
CA ASN A 76 9.03 2.28 11.32
C ASN A 76 10.27 3.13 11.63
N ARG A 77 10.49 4.15 10.82
CA ARG A 77 11.67 5.01 10.94
C ARG A 77 11.77 5.71 12.30
N SER A 78 10.64 6.10 12.87
CA SER A 78 10.62 6.84 14.14
C SER A 78 10.92 5.96 15.34
N SER A 79 10.36 4.76 15.40
CA SER A 79 10.50 3.86 16.54
C SER A 79 11.57 2.80 16.35
N GLY A 80 11.97 2.53 15.11
CA GLY A 80 12.86 1.43 14.77
C GLY A 80 12.20 0.06 14.79
N GLU A 81 10.91 -0.01 15.07
CA GLU A 81 10.18 -1.29 15.08
C GLU A 81 10.08 -1.87 13.69
N ILE A 82 10.14 -3.20 13.63
CA ILE A 82 10.02 -3.96 12.39
C ILE A 82 8.77 -4.84 12.50
N ALA A 83 7.88 -4.70 11.54
CA ALA A 83 6.63 -5.44 11.47
C ALA A 83 6.52 -6.14 10.12
N LYS A 84 5.49 -6.97 9.98
CA LYS A 84 5.13 -7.66 8.74
C LYS A 84 3.62 -7.77 8.63
N GLY A 85 3.11 -7.79 7.41
CA GLY A 85 1.71 -8.12 7.13
C GLY A 85 0.70 -7.00 7.29
N ARG A 86 1.09 -5.87 7.86
CA ARG A 86 0.14 -4.78 8.10
C ARG A 86 0.84 -3.43 8.08
N ILE A 87 0.26 -2.48 7.35
CA ILE A 87 0.66 -1.07 7.35
C ILE A 87 -0.30 -0.32 8.27
N PRO A 88 0.18 0.31 9.35
CA PRO A 88 -0.69 1.06 10.27
C PRO A 88 -1.39 2.24 9.58
N PRO A 89 -2.49 2.75 10.13
CA PRO A 89 -3.24 3.82 9.48
C PRO A 89 -2.41 5.09 9.33
N TYR A 90 -2.71 5.84 8.28
CA TYR A 90 -2.09 7.13 7.98
C TYR A 90 -0.57 7.10 7.87
N SER A 91 -0.01 5.96 7.46
CA SER A 91 1.43 5.82 7.24
C SER A 91 1.81 6.29 5.85
N VAL A 92 2.95 6.99 5.75
CA VAL A 92 3.59 7.25 4.46
C VAL A 92 4.73 6.26 4.30
N VAL A 93 4.63 5.42 3.28
CA VAL A 93 5.52 4.26 3.09
C VAL A 93 6.33 4.45 1.82
N VAL A 94 7.62 4.22 1.91
CA VAL A 94 8.53 4.28 0.76
C VAL A 94 9.32 2.98 0.64
N PRO A 95 9.74 2.59 -0.59
CA PRO A 95 10.61 1.44 -0.78
C PRO A 95 12.03 1.74 -0.33
N GLY A 96 12.75 0.70 0.06
CA GLY A 96 14.14 0.81 0.47
C GLY A 96 14.73 -0.56 0.75
N THR A 97 15.72 -0.60 1.61
CA THR A 97 16.38 -1.84 2.01
C THR A 97 16.52 -1.92 3.51
N TYR A 98 16.72 -3.12 3.98
CA TYR A 98 17.09 -3.41 5.36
C TYR A 98 18.02 -4.62 5.34
N LYS A 99 19.24 -4.46 5.84
CA LYS A 99 20.28 -5.51 5.81
C LYS A 99 20.43 -6.10 4.41
N ASP A 100 20.57 -5.21 3.42
CA ASP A 100 20.77 -5.51 2.01
C ASP A 100 19.63 -6.26 1.30
N LEU A 101 18.47 -6.38 1.94
CA LEU A 101 17.28 -6.94 1.31
C LEU A 101 16.21 -5.88 1.15
N TYR A 102 15.37 -6.06 0.13
CA TYR A 102 14.23 -5.17 -0.10
C TYR A 102 13.35 -5.09 1.15
N ALA A 103 12.97 -3.88 1.49
CA ALA A 103 12.05 -3.60 2.60
C ALA A 103 11.28 -2.32 2.29
N VAL A 104 10.23 -2.04 3.06
CA VAL A 104 9.54 -0.76 3.00
C VAL A 104 9.69 -0.04 4.33
N HIS A 105 9.68 1.28 4.27
CA HIS A 105 9.92 2.14 5.43
C HIS A 105 8.76 3.09 5.62
N ILE A 106 8.21 3.13 6.84
CA ILE A 106 7.27 4.16 7.24
C ILE A 106 8.09 5.37 7.68
N ILE A 107 8.01 6.44 6.89
CA ILE A 107 8.86 7.63 7.10
C ILE A 107 8.19 8.72 7.90
N LYS A 108 6.86 8.74 7.92
CA LYS A 108 6.07 9.73 8.66
C LYS A 108 4.60 9.35 8.64
N THR A 109 3.79 10.09 9.37
CA THR A 109 2.33 10.04 9.20
C THR A 109 1.88 11.02 8.13
N VAL A 110 0.72 10.77 7.54
CA VAL A 110 0.14 11.64 6.51
C VAL A 110 -0.09 13.03 7.08
N ASP A 111 0.40 14.05 6.38
CA ASP A 111 0.24 15.47 6.71
C ASP A 111 -0.50 16.19 5.58
N GLU A 112 -0.70 17.51 5.72
CA GLU A 112 -1.40 18.31 4.70
C GLU A 112 -0.66 18.28 3.36
N LYS A 113 0.65 18.32 3.36
CA LYS A 113 1.45 18.27 2.14
C LYS A 113 1.28 16.95 1.42
N THR A 114 1.27 15.85 2.15
CA THR A 114 1.01 14.52 1.60
C THR A 114 -0.38 14.47 0.98
N ARG A 115 -1.40 14.98 1.68
CA ARG A 115 -2.78 15.01 1.20
C ARG A 115 -2.92 15.82 -0.08
N SER A 116 -2.25 16.94 -0.17
CA SER A 116 -2.28 17.77 -1.39
C SER A 116 -1.75 17.01 -2.60
N LYS A 117 -0.67 16.24 -2.42
CA LYS A 117 -0.07 15.46 -3.50
C LYS A 117 -0.91 14.28 -3.95
N THR A 118 -1.68 13.70 -3.03
CA THR A 118 -2.44 12.47 -3.28
C THR A 118 -3.93 12.70 -3.42
N SER A 119 -4.40 13.95 -3.34
CA SER A 119 -5.82 14.25 -3.48
C SER A 119 -6.33 13.90 -4.88
N ILE A 120 -7.52 13.34 -4.90
CA ILE A 120 -8.20 12.99 -6.14
C ILE A 120 -8.82 14.26 -6.71
N ASN A 121 -8.52 14.58 -7.96
CA ASN A 121 -9.14 15.71 -8.63
C ASN A 121 -10.48 15.28 -9.23
N ASP A 122 -11.54 15.52 -8.48
CA ASP A 122 -12.90 15.11 -8.87
C ASP A 122 -13.38 15.80 -10.15
N LEU A 123 -12.90 17.00 -10.41
CA LEU A 123 -13.28 17.72 -11.64
C LEU A 123 -12.77 17.01 -12.90
N LEU A 124 -11.67 16.30 -12.81
CA LEU A 124 -11.13 15.55 -13.94
C LEU A 124 -11.78 14.17 -14.11
N ARG A 125 -12.63 13.78 -13.19
CA ARG A 125 -13.29 12.47 -13.20
C ARG A 125 -14.72 12.49 -13.70
N GLU A 126 -15.24 13.65 -14.03
CA GLU A 126 -16.61 13.80 -14.55
C GLU A 126 -16.78 13.35 -16.00
#